data_0107823554b761645913359919635edd
#
_entry.id   0107823554b761645913359919635edd
#
_cell.length_a   1.000
_cell.length_b   1.000
_cell.length_c   1.000
_cell.angle_alpha   90.00
_cell.angle_beta   90.00
_cell.angle_gamma   90.00
#
_symmetry.space_group_name_H-M   'P 1'
#
loop_
_entity.id
_entity.type
_entity.pdbx_description
1 polymer ?
#
loop_
_entity_poly.entity_id
_entity_poly.type
_entity_poly.pdbx_seq_one_letter_code
_entity_poly.pdbx_strand_id
1 'polypeptide(L)'
;MRAWLFGVLHLSHNSTLRAMVDEEVHAIGLMLQDLGANHSLDSPFVTLDRRFEVDGAFAARDFIRSHPDGAKWDEKRVQLVWDGIALHAEPKFALYKEPDVVAIYHGNDLDFTWEDGDKLGVTKEEYEGVLKEFPRPLAEDGGQAAMVLGGIMWYCKYKPESTYNTFMQAYGEILLPGYSAVGHRVIDRGLSYLLGLDSISAD
;
A
#
# COMPACT_ATOMS: atom_id res chain seq x y z
N MET A 1 0.74 -12.42 -4.38
CA MET A 1 0.18 -13.29 -5.45
C MET A 1 -1.31 -13.00 -5.72
N ARG A 2 -2.20 -13.07 -4.71
CA ARG A 2 -3.64 -12.81 -4.92
C ARG A 2 -3.93 -11.45 -5.56
N ALA A 3 -3.34 -10.37 -5.03
CA ALA A 3 -3.52 -9.02 -5.57
C ALA A 3 -3.20 -8.95 -7.08
N TRP A 4 -2.13 -9.62 -7.51
CA TRP A 4 -1.80 -9.70 -8.93
C TRP A 4 -2.86 -10.46 -9.75
N LEU A 5 -3.35 -11.60 -9.24
CA LEU A 5 -4.41 -12.36 -9.91
C LEU A 5 -5.71 -11.56 -10.02
N PHE A 6 -6.09 -10.83 -8.97
CA PHE A 6 -7.24 -9.92 -9.02
C PHE A 6 -7.04 -8.79 -10.03
N GLY A 7 -5.85 -8.20 -10.09
CA GLY A 7 -5.52 -7.21 -11.11
C GLY A 7 -5.60 -7.79 -12.53
N VAL A 8 -5.13 -9.02 -12.76
CA VAL A 8 -5.25 -9.72 -14.06
C VAL A 8 -6.72 -9.95 -14.42
N LEU A 9 -7.56 -10.38 -13.48
CA LEU A 9 -9.00 -10.54 -13.69
C LEU A 9 -9.64 -9.20 -14.08
N HIS A 10 -9.38 -8.12 -13.33
CA HIS A 10 -9.87 -6.80 -13.67
C HIS A 10 -9.46 -6.36 -15.09
N LEU A 11 -8.19 -6.52 -15.44
CA LEU A 11 -7.70 -6.19 -16.79
C LEU A 11 -8.33 -7.08 -17.86
N SER A 12 -8.66 -8.33 -17.57
CA SER A 12 -9.32 -9.23 -18.53
C SER A 12 -10.72 -8.76 -18.92
N HIS A 13 -11.42 -8.11 -17.99
CA HIS A 13 -12.77 -7.55 -18.17
C HIS A 13 -12.78 -6.08 -18.61
N ASN A 14 -11.61 -5.42 -18.65
CA ASN A 14 -11.46 -4.02 -19.07
C ASN A 14 -10.42 -3.89 -20.19
N SER A 15 -10.84 -4.19 -21.42
CA SER A 15 -9.95 -4.14 -22.59
C SER A 15 -9.36 -2.76 -22.86
N THR A 16 -10.08 -1.69 -22.52
CA THR A 16 -9.59 -0.31 -22.67
C THR A 16 -8.44 -0.04 -21.71
N LEU A 17 -8.59 -0.39 -20.44
CA LEU A 17 -7.52 -0.23 -19.46
C LEU A 17 -6.35 -1.15 -19.78
N ARG A 18 -6.62 -2.41 -20.11
CA ARG A 18 -5.59 -3.38 -20.50
C ARG A 18 -4.70 -2.91 -21.64
N ALA A 19 -5.28 -2.24 -22.65
CA ALA A 19 -4.51 -1.71 -23.79
C ALA A 19 -3.55 -0.57 -23.42
N MET A 20 -3.71 0.04 -22.23
CA MET A 20 -2.90 1.16 -21.75
C MET A 20 -1.88 0.75 -20.68
N VAL A 21 -2.00 -0.45 -20.13
CA VAL A 21 -1.17 -0.94 -19.00
C VAL A 21 -0.02 -1.79 -19.53
N ASP A 22 1.18 -1.56 -19.02
CA ASP A 22 2.33 -2.43 -19.18
C ASP A 22 2.20 -3.64 -18.24
N GLU A 23 2.01 -4.84 -18.80
CA GLU A 23 1.75 -6.06 -18.02
C GLU A 23 2.91 -6.42 -17.06
N GLU A 24 4.17 -6.08 -17.39
CA GLU A 24 5.31 -6.33 -16.50
C GLU A 24 5.34 -5.31 -15.35
N VAL A 25 5.05 -4.03 -15.62
CA VAL A 25 4.91 -3.00 -14.58
C VAL A 25 3.81 -3.39 -13.59
N HIS A 26 2.66 -3.80 -14.11
CA HIS A 26 1.53 -4.27 -13.29
C HIS A 26 1.90 -5.49 -12.44
N ALA A 27 2.56 -6.50 -13.03
CA ALA A 27 2.96 -7.71 -12.32
C ALA A 27 3.97 -7.40 -11.20
N ILE A 28 5.03 -6.67 -11.51
CA ILE A 28 6.08 -6.32 -10.53
C ILE A 28 5.52 -5.43 -9.44
N GLY A 29 4.70 -4.43 -9.79
CA GLY A 29 4.04 -3.56 -8.80
C GLY A 29 3.25 -4.35 -7.77
N LEU A 30 2.38 -5.27 -8.21
CA LEU A 30 1.54 -6.06 -7.30
C LEU A 30 2.27 -7.21 -6.58
N MET A 31 3.33 -7.75 -7.16
CA MET A 31 4.11 -8.79 -6.50
C MET A 31 5.03 -8.24 -5.41
N LEU A 32 5.51 -7.01 -5.56
CA LEU A 32 6.50 -6.40 -4.66
C LEU A 32 5.91 -5.31 -3.76
N GLN A 33 4.60 -5.03 -3.82
CA GLN A 33 3.95 -3.93 -3.09
C GLN A 33 4.22 -3.95 -1.57
N ASP A 34 4.32 -5.15 -0.98
CA ASP A 34 4.46 -5.34 0.46
C ASP A 34 5.92 -5.61 0.91
N LEU A 35 6.93 -5.36 0.06
CA LEU A 35 8.33 -5.53 0.47
C LEU A 35 8.70 -4.69 1.70
N GLY A 36 8.13 -3.50 1.84
CA GLY A 36 8.31 -2.64 3.00
C GLY A 36 7.43 -3.02 4.19
N ALA A 37 6.45 -3.92 4.02
CA ALA A 37 5.55 -4.39 5.07
C ALA A 37 6.22 -5.47 5.94
N ASN A 38 7.47 -5.25 6.33
CA ASN A 38 8.25 -6.13 7.18
C ASN A 38 8.23 -5.61 8.64
N HIS A 39 7.81 -6.46 9.55
CA HIS A 39 7.69 -6.14 10.97
C HIS A 39 8.99 -6.44 11.74
N SER A 40 10.13 -6.07 11.20
CA SER A 40 11.44 -6.19 11.82
C SER A 40 12.25 -4.92 11.59
N LEU A 41 12.73 -4.30 12.66
CA LEU A 41 13.62 -3.13 12.58
C LEU A 41 15.01 -3.47 12.02
N ASP A 42 15.38 -4.74 11.98
CA ASP A 42 16.63 -5.22 11.40
C ASP A 42 16.51 -5.50 9.89
N SER A 43 15.31 -5.36 9.32
CA SER A 43 15.10 -5.53 7.89
C SER A 43 15.78 -4.42 7.09
N PRO A 44 16.54 -4.74 6.02
CA PRO A 44 17.14 -3.73 5.16
C PRO A 44 16.10 -2.91 4.37
N PHE A 45 14.84 -3.34 4.36
CA PHE A 45 13.73 -2.69 3.67
C PHE A 45 12.90 -1.78 4.58
N VAL A 46 13.30 -1.59 5.85
CA VAL A 46 12.53 -0.83 6.83
C VAL A 46 13.33 0.37 7.30
N THR A 47 12.75 1.57 7.19
CA THR A 47 13.25 2.79 7.82
C THR A 47 12.33 3.24 8.95
N LEU A 48 12.79 4.10 9.84
CA LEU A 48 11.99 4.52 11.00
C LEU A 48 10.96 5.61 10.66
N ASP A 49 11.21 6.40 9.62
CA ASP A 49 10.47 7.63 9.30
C ASP A 49 9.61 7.51 8.04
N ARG A 50 9.94 6.61 7.11
CA ARG A 50 9.16 6.42 5.89
C ARG A 50 8.02 5.44 6.10
N ARG A 51 6.93 5.67 5.41
CA ARG A 51 5.82 4.73 5.29
C ARG A 51 6.29 3.43 4.65
N PHE A 52 5.65 2.30 5.01
CA PHE A 52 6.04 0.98 4.47
C PHE A 52 5.87 0.91 2.94
N GLU A 53 4.87 1.60 2.38
CA GLU A 53 4.65 1.66 0.94
C GLU A 53 5.82 2.36 0.23
N VAL A 54 6.37 3.40 0.85
CA VAL A 54 7.55 4.12 0.33
C VAL A 54 8.81 3.26 0.46
N ASP A 55 8.99 2.60 1.60
CA ASP A 55 10.09 1.64 1.79
C ASP A 55 10.03 0.51 0.75
N GLY A 56 8.83 -0.05 0.51
CA GLY A 56 8.59 -1.07 -0.52
C GLY A 56 8.87 -0.57 -1.93
N ALA A 57 8.47 0.65 -2.25
CA ALA A 57 8.71 1.26 -3.56
C ALA A 57 10.21 1.45 -3.84
N PHE A 58 11.00 1.86 -2.84
CA PHE A 58 12.45 1.94 -2.95
C PHE A 58 13.07 0.55 -3.14
N ALA A 59 12.67 -0.43 -2.33
CA ALA A 59 13.16 -1.79 -2.43
C ALA A 59 12.87 -2.42 -3.80
N ALA A 60 11.67 -2.22 -4.34
CA ALA A 60 11.30 -2.69 -5.67
C ALA A 60 12.12 -2.02 -6.78
N ARG A 61 12.35 -0.71 -6.69
CA ARG A 61 13.20 0.01 -7.63
C ARG A 61 14.65 -0.49 -7.62
N ASP A 62 15.20 -0.72 -6.43
CA ASP A 62 16.56 -1.23 -6.28
C ASP A 62 16.68 -2.68 -6.79
N PHE A 63 15.64 -3.50 -6.54
CA PHE A 63 15.54 -4.85 -7.11
C PHE A 63 15.58 -4.81 -8.65
N ILE A 64 14.74 -3.99 -9.29
CA ILE A 64 14.72 -3.88 -10.76
C ILE A 64 16.08 -3.44 -11.28
N ARG A 65 16.68 -2.39 -10.71
CA ARG A 65 17.95 -1.83 -11.18
C ARG A 65 19.14 -2.77 -10.98
N SER A 66 19.12 -3.60 -9.95
CA SER A 66 20.19 -4.56 -9.66
C SER A 66 20.02 -5.89 -10.41
N HIS A 67 18.84 -6.17 -10.99
CA HIS A 67 18.60 -7.39 -11.72
C HIS A 67 19.40 -7.42 -13.04
N PRO A 68 19.92 -8.58 -13.49
CA PRO A 68 20.65 -8.68 -14.78
C PRO A 68 19.88 -8.11 -15.98
N ASP A 69 18.56 -8.23 -15.98
CA ASP A 69 17.68 -7.66 -17.01
C ASP A 69 17.25 -6.21 -16.72
N GLY A 70 17.73 -5.60 -15.66
CA GLY A 70 17.35 -4.24 -15.26
C GLY A 70 17.58 -3.18 -16.32
N ALA A 71 18.60 -3.36 -17.16
CA ALA A 71 18.85 -2.49 -18.30
C ALA A 71 17.74 -2.47 -19.37
N LYS A 72 16.81 -3.43 -19.34
CA LYS A 72 15.63 -3.46 -20.23
C LYS A 72 14.49 -2.57 -19.70
N TRP A 73 14.61 -2.07 -18.48
CA TRP A 73 13.65 -1.21 -17.84
C TRP A 73 14.07 0.25 -17.97
N ASP A 74 13.30 1.03 -18.74
CA ASP A 74 13.50 2.47 -18.80
C ASP A 74 13.04 3.15 -17.50
N GLU A 75 13.46 4.40 -17.28
CA GLU A 75 13.16 5.15 -16.06
C GLU A 75 11.65 5.39 -15.88
N LYS A 76 10.86 5.47 -16.97
CA LYS A 76 9.40 5.63 -16.87
C LYS A 76 8.77 4.38 -16.28
N ARG A 77 9.11 3.19 -16.78
CA ARG A 77 8.60 1.91 -16.27
C ARG A 77 8.98 1.70 -14.81
N VAL A 78 10.24 2.00 -14.45
CA VAL A 78 10.71 1.94 -13.05
C VAL A 78 9.93 2.90 -12.16
N GLN A 79 9.65 4.12 -12.64
CA GLN A 79 8.87 5.11 -11.88
C GLN A 79 7.40 4.68 -11.74
N LEU A 80 6.80 4.05 -12.75
CA LEU A 80 5.42 3.53 -12.66
C LEU A 80 5.29 2.42 -11.60
N VAL A 81 6.28 1.51 -11.50
CA VAL A 81 6.33 0.53 -10.41
C VAL A 81 6.44 1.23 -9.06
N TRP A 82 7.34 2.22 -8.95
CA TRP A 82 7.53 2.98 -7.73
C TRP A 82 6.24 3.69 -7.30
N ASP A 83 5.59 4.41 -8.21
CA ASP A 83 4.33 5.13 -7.97
C ASP A 83 3.21 4.15 -7.58
N GLY A 84 3.09 3.04 -8.30
CA GLY A 84 2.09 2.01 -8.02
C GLY A 84 2.24 1.43 -6.62
N ILE A 85 3.46 1.13 -6.20
CA ILE A 85 3.73 0.62 -4.84
C ILE A 85 3.54 1.73 -3.80
N ALA A 86 4.09 2.93 -4.02
CA ALA A 86 3.98 4.01 -3.04
C ALA A 86 2.54 4.48 -2.79
N LEU A 87 1.65 4.29 -3.77
CA LEU A 87 0.27 4.79 -3.73
C LEU A 87 -0.79 3.69 -3.59
N HIS A 88 -0.41 2.41 -3.47
CA HIS A 88 -1.37 1.30 -3.46
C HIS A 88 -2.40 1.35 -2.32
N ALA A 89 -2.12 2.09 -1.24
CA ALA A 89 -3.02 2.32 -0.12
C ALA A 89 -3.65 3.74 -0.10
N GLU A 90 -3.47 4.52 -1.18
CA GLU A 90 -3.90 5.93 -1.26
C GLU A 90 -4.87 6.16 -2.42
N PRO A 91 -6.15 5.75 -2.31
CA PRO A 91 -7.13 5.83 -3.41
C PRO A 91 -7.31 7.24 -3.96
N LYS A 92 -7.20 8.27 -3.10
CA LYS A 92 -7.40 9.66 -3.51
C LYS A 92 -6.29 10.21 -4.42
N PHE A 93 -5.19 9.49 -4.55
CA PHE A 93 -4.10 9.80 -5.47
C PHE A 93 -3.99 8.74 -6.56
N ALA A 94 -3.96 7.46 -6.22
CA ALA A 94 -3.76 6.35 -7.16
C ALA A 94 -4.76 6.36 -8.31
N LEU A 95 -6.04 6.62 -8.03
CA LEU A 95 -7.12 6.62 -9.04
C LEU A 95 -7.03 7.77 -10.07
N TYR A 96 -6.13 8.73 -9.88
CA TYR A 96 -5.91 9.87 -10.78
C TYR A 96 -4.52 9.84 -11.43
N LYS A 97 -3.79 8.74 -11.27
CA LYS A 97 -2.47 8.51 -11.84
C LYS A 97 -2.57 7.82 -13.22
N GLU A 98 -1.42 7.41 -13.73
CA GLU A 98 -1.32 6.65 -14.97
C GLU A 98 -2.04 5.31 -14.86
N PRO A 99 -2.53 4.75 -15.99
CA PRO A 99 -3.29 3.49 -16.02
C PRO A 99 -2.63 2.32 -15.25
N ASP A 100 -1.31 2.22 -15.29
CA ASP A 100 -0.55 1.20 -14.58
C ASP A 100 -0.74 1.31 -13.05
N VAL A 101 -0.67 2.52 -12.52
CA VAL A 101 -0.86 2.80 -11.08
C VAL A 101 -2.30 2.51 -10.66
N VAL A 102 -3.28 2.91 -11.49
CA VAL A 102 -4.70 2.62 -11.27
C VAL A 102 -4.94 1.10 -11.23
N ALA A 103 -4.35 0.36 -12.17
CA ALA A 103 -4.50 -1.10 -12.24
C ALA A 103 -3.85 -1.81 -11.02
N ILE A 104 -2.68 -1.33 -10.57
CA ILE A 104 -2.02 -1.82 -9.35
C ILE A 104 -2.90 -1.56 -8.13
N TYR A 105 -3.45 -0.35 -7.99
CA TYR A 105 -4.36 -0.02 -6.91
C TYR A 105 -5.58 -0.95 -6.89
N HIS A 106 -6.26 -1.15 -8.02
CA HIS A 106 -7.44 -2.03 -8.08
C HIS A 106 -7.13 -3.49 -7.76
N GLY A 107 -5.98 -4.00 -8.21
CA GLY A 107 -5.55 -5.36 -7.86
C GLY A 107 -5.30 -5.54 -6.37
N ASN A 108 -4.73 -4.53 -5.71
CA ASN A 108 -4.55 -4.52 -4.26
C ASN A 108 -5.89 -4.40 -3.51
N ASP A 109 -6.75 -3.47 -3.92
CA ASP A 109 -8.04 -3.20 -3.28
C ASP A 109 -8.95 -4.44 -3.30
N LEU A 110 -9.02 -5.15 -4.42
CA LEU A 110 -9.74 -6.42 -4.54
C LEU A 110 -9.21 -7.52 -3.62
N ASP A 111 -7.93 -7.49 -3.23
CA ASP A 111 -7.42 -8.45 -2.24
C ASP A 111 -7.95 -8.19 -0.83
N PHE A 112 -8.34 -6.97 -0.52
CA PHE A 112 -8.93 -6.61 0.77
C PHE A 112 -10.44 -6.78 0.79
N THR A 113 -11.15 -6.37 -0.26
CA THR A 113 -12.60 -6.35 -0.29
C THR A 113 -13.18 -6.73 -1.63
N TRP A 114 -14.37 -7.36 -1.60
CA TRP A 114 -15.18 -7.60 -2.79
C TRP A 114 -16.06 -6.38 -3.17
N GLU A 115 -16.14 -5.35 -2.33
CA GLU A 115 -17.18 -4.30 -2.44
C GLU A 115 -17.27 -3.64 -3.83
N ASP A 116 -16.15 -3.51 -4.52
CA ASP A 116 -16.08 -2.93 -5.86
C ASP A 116 -15.84 -3.95 -6.98
N GLY A 117 -15.86 -5.25 -6.68
CA GLY A 117 -15.64 -6.30 -7.68
C GLY A 117 -16.54 -6.19 -8.90
N ASP A 118 -17.84 -6.04 -8.68
CA ASP A 118 -18.81 -5.89 -9.78
C ASP A 118 -18.53 -4.64 -10.63
N LYS A 119 -18.15 -3.52 -10.02
CA LYS A 119 -17.82 -2.28 -10.73
C LYS A 119 -16.53 -2.42 -11.56
N LEU A 120 -15.65 -3.28 -11.12
CA LEU A 120 -14.39 -3.59 -11.81
C LEU A 120 -14.53 -4.72 -12.83
N GLY A 121 -15.76 -5.28 -12.98
CA GLY A 121 -16.08 -6.33 -13.92
C GLY A 121 -15.67 -7.74 -13.49
N VAL A 122 -15.10 -7.92 -12.30
CA VAL A 122 -14.72 -9.23 -11.76
C VAL A 122 -15.96 -9.90 -11.18
N THR A 123 -16.26 -11.11 -11.61
CA THR A 123 -17.41 -11.84 -11.06
C THR A 123 -17.10 -12.42 -9.68
N LYS A 124 -18.14 -12.62 -8.86
CA LYS A 124 -17.97 -13.22 -7.54
C LYS A 124 -17.39 -14.64 -7.61
N GLU A 125 -17.74 -15.40 -8.64
CA GLU A 125 -17.21 -16.75 -8.88
C GLU A 125 -15.70 -16.73 -9.15
N GLU A 126 -15.22 -15.81 -9.99
CA GLU A 126 -13.80 -15.62 -10.26
C GLU A 126 -13.02 -15.20 -8.99
N TYR A 127 -13.61 -14.26 -8.24
CA TYR A 127 -13.04 -13.81 -6.97
C TYR A 127 -12.92 -14.96 -5.95
N GLU A 128 -13.98 -15.73 -5.74
CA GLU A 128 -13.97 -16.89 -4.85
C GLU A 128 -13.02 -17.98 -5.36
N GLY A 129 -12.89 -18.14 -6.68
CA GLY A 129 -11.92 -19.03 -7.30
C GLY A 129 -10.49 -18.70 -6.91
N VAL A 130 -10.10 -17.43 -6.95
CA VAL A 130 -8.76 -16.98 -6.49
C VAL A 130 -8.57 -17.24 -4.99
N LEU A 131 -9.57 -16.95 -4.17
CA LEU A 131 -9.50 -17.19 -2.72
C LEU A 131 -9.40 -18.68 -2.35
N LYS A 132 -9.98 -19.55 -3.16
CA LYS A 132 -9.91 -21.01 -2.96
C LYS A 132 -8.48 -21.52 -3.20
N GLU A 133 -7.81 -21.07 -4.23
CA GLU A 133 -6.44 -21.47 -4.57
C GLU A 133 -5.39 -20.78 -3.68
N PHE A 134 -5.65 -19.55 -3.28
CA PHE A 134 -4.78 -18.72 -2.44
C PHE A 134 -5.56 -18.21 -1.22
N PRO A 135 -5.85 -19.05 -0.23
CA PRO A 135 -6.70 -18.68 0.89
C PRO A 135 -6.08 -17.57 1.75
N ARG A 136 -6.96 -16.78 2.36
CA ARG A 136 -6.59 -15.82 3.39
C ARG A 136 -6.24 -16.54 4.70
N PRO A 137 -5.54 -15.87 5.65
CA PRO A 137 -5.36 -16.42 6.98
C PRO A 137 -6.70 -16.86 7.60
N LEU A 138 -6.68 -17.95 8.37
CA LEU A 138 -7.88 -18.53 8.95
C LEU A 138 -8.55 -17.59 9.95
N ALA A 139 -9.87 -17.63 10.00
CA ALA A 139 -10.65 -16.77 10.91
C ALA A 139 -10.41 -17.10 12.39
N GLU A 140 -10.08 -18.34 12.73
CA GLU A 140 -9.71 -18.78 14.09
C GLU A 140 -8.43 -18.11 14.61
N ASP A 141 -7.53 -17.70 13.72
CA ASP A 141 -6.33 -16.91 14.04
C ASP A 141 -6.60 -15.39 13.95
N GLY A 142 -7.89 -14.97 13.97
CA GLY A 142 -8.30 -13.59 13.73
C GLY A 142 -8.32 -13.16 12.26
N GLY A 143 -7.89 -14.05 11.37
CA GLY A 143 -7.96 -13.87 9.91
C GLY A 143 -7.16 -12.67 9.40
N GLN A 144 -7.53 -12.23 8.20
CA GLN A 144 -6.89 -11.09 7.55
C GLN A 144 -6.98 -9.79 8.39
N ALA A 145 -8.10 -9.59 9.08
CA ALA A 145 -8.29 -8.39 9.92
C ALA A 145 -7.26 -8.32 11.04
N ALA A 146 -7.00 -9.43 11.75
CA ALA A 146 -5.99 -9.48 12.82
C ALA A 146 -4.57 -9.26 12.26
N MET A 147 -4.26 -9.82 11.09
CA MET A 147 -2.97 -9.63 10.43
C MET A 147 -2.75 -8.15 10.06
N VAL A 148 -3.75 -7.51 9.45
CA VAL A 148 -3.68 -6.09 9.05
C VAL A 148 -3.59 -5.17 10.26
N LEU A 149 -4.47 -5.37 11.26
CA LEU A 149 -4.44 -4.58 12.49
C LEU A 149 -3.13 -4.79 13.26
N GLY A 150 -2.63 -6.02 13.34
CA GLY A 150 -1.33 -6.31 13.96
C GLY A 150 -0.19 -5.56 13.28
N GLY A 151 -0.19 -5.51 11.95
CA GLY A 151 0.75 -4.71 11.17
C GLY A 151 0.66 -3.22 11.49
N ILE A 152 -0.54 -2.64 11.43
CA ILE A 152 -0.77 -1.22 11.75
C ILE A 152 -0.29 -0.90 13.17
N MET A 153 -0.63 -1.74 14.16
CA MET A 153 -0.20 -1.55 15.54
C MET A 153 1.31 -1.65 15.69
N TRP A 154 1.95 -2.54 14.93
CA TRP A 154 3.41 -2.62 14.92
C TRP A 154 4.05 -1.31 14.43
N TYR A 155 3.56 -0.72 13.33
CA TYR A 155 4.05 0.57 12.83
C TYR A 155 3.80 1.70 13.84
N CYS A 156 2.61 1.80 14.40
CA CYS A 156 2.28 2.81 15.40
C CYS A 156 3.20 2.72 16.64
N LYS A 157 3.62 1.50 17.00
CA LYS A 157 4.47 1.26 18.18
C LYS A 157 5.95 1.49 17.90
N TYR A 158 6.45 1.01 16.76
CA TYR A 158 7.89 0.94 16.50
C TYR A 158 8.38 1.95 15.46
N LYS A 159 7.46 2.51 14.65
CA LYS A 159 7.72 3.53 13.62
C LYS A 159 6.67 4.64 13.66
N PRO A 160 6.38 5.26 14.80
CA PRO A 160 5.26 6.22 14.92
C PRO A 160 5.37 7.37 13.91
N GLU A 161 6.57 7.89 13.65
CA GLU A 161 6.79 8.97 12.67
C GLU A 161 6.26 8.63 11.27
N SER A 162 6.31 7.36 10.87
CA SER A 162 5.81 6.90 9.57
C SER A 162 4.28 6.82 9.50
N THR A 163 3.58 6.96 10.62
CA THR A 163 2.13 6.78 10.72
C THR A 163 1.36 8.10 10.84
N TYR A 164 2.02 9.19 11.23
CA TYR A 164 1.37 10.49 11.37
C TYR A 164 0.89 11.04 10.02
N ASN A 165 -0.31 11.63 10.02
CA ASN A 165 -1.02 12.13 8.82
C ASN A 165 -1.33 11.04 7.77
N THR A 166 -1.41 9.78 8.19
CA THR A 166 -1.78 8.65 7.34
C THR A 166 -3.07 7.98 7.84
N PHE A 167 -3.60 7.01 7.08
CA PHE A 167 -4.74 6.21 7.54
C PHE A 167 -4.44 5.43 8.83
N MET A 168 -3.18 5.11 9.11
CA MET A 168 -2.78 4.34 10.31
C MET A 168 -2.90 5.15 11.59
N GLN A 169 -2.79 6.48 11.52
CA GLN A 169 -2.83 7.36 12.69
C GLN A 169 -4.07 7.11 13.56
N ALA A 170 -5.26 7.08 12.94
CA ALA A 170 -6.52 6.90 13.66
C ALA A 170 -6.58 5.56 14.39
N TYR A 171 -6.03 4.50 13.81
CA TYR A 171 -5.94 3.19 14.48
C TYR A 171 -5.02 3.26 15.70
N GLY A 172 -3.86 3.92 15.57
CA GLY A 172 -2.95 4.11 16.68
C GLY A 172 -3.61 4.88 17.85
N GLU A 173 -4.27 6.00 17.56
CA GLU A 173 -4.96 6.82 18.56
C GLU A 173 -6.11 6.08 19.26
N ILE A 174 -6.81 5.18 18.56
CA ILE A 174 -7.95 4.43 19.14
C ILE A 174 -7.49 3.18 19.90
N LEU A 175 -6.49 2.45 19.36
CA LEU A 175 -6.21 1.08 19.78
C LEU A 175 -4.89 0.91 20.54
N LEU A 176 -3.96 1.88 20.47
CA LEU A 176 -2.63 1.74 21.09
C LEU A 176 -2.47 2.71 22.27
N PRO A 177 -2.53 2.22 23.52
CA PRO A 177 -2.29 3.08 24.69
C PRO A 177 -0.92 3.76 24.61
N GLY A 178 -0.91 5.08 24.82
CA GLY A 178 0.31 5.90 24.78
C GLY A 178 0.71 6.40 23.40
N TYR A 179 0.02 6.02 22.33
CA TYR A 179 0.21 6.62 21.01
C TYR A 179 -0.54 7.95 20.93
N SER A 180 0.14 9.00 20.49
CA SER A 180 -0.46 10.30 20.17
C SER A 180 0.24 10.91 18.97
N ALA A 181 -0.53 11.42 18.02
CA ALA A 181 -0.01 12.19 16.91
C ALA A 181 0.01 13.70 17.19
N VAL A 182 -0.50 14.15 18.32
CA VAL A 182 -0.52 15.57 18.70
C VAL A 182 0.90 16.11 18.80
N GLY A 183 1.16 17.24 18.14
CA GLY A 183 2.49 17.83 18.00
C GLY A 183 3.28 17.36 16.78
N HIS A 184 2.89 16.24 16.15
CA HIS A 184 3.57 15.64 14.98
C HIS A 184 2.81 15.85 13.67
N ARG A 185 1.54 16.24 13.73
CA ARG A 185 0.70 16.40 12.54
C ARG A 185 1.03 17.68 11.78
N VAL A 186 0.79 17.66 10.46
CA VAL A 186 0.93 18.86 9.62
C VAL A 186 0.05 20.01 10.15
N ILE A 187 -1.15 19.69 10.65
CA ILE A 187 -2.07 20.70 11.19
C ILE A 187 -1.52 21.36 12.45
N ASP A 188 -0.81 20.64 13.31
CA ASP A 188 -0.26 21.21 14.56
C ASP A 188 0.77 22.30 14.25
N ARG A 189 1.64 22.06 13.26
CA ARG A 189 2.59 23.06 12.76
C ARG A 189 1.87 24.24 12.09
N GLY A 190 0.83 23.95 11.30
CA GLY A 190 0.02 24.97 10.64
C GLY A 190 -0.69 25.87 11.65
N LEU A 191 -1.31 25.31 12.69
CA LEU A 191 -1.99 26.08 13.74
C LEU A 191 -1.01 26.90 14.56
N SER A 192 0.15 26.37 14.93
CA SER A 192 1.19 27.14 15.61
C SER A 192 1.60 28.38 14.81
N TYR A 193 1.84 28.20 13.50
CA TYR A 193 2.19 29.32 12.62
C TYR A 193 1.05 30.34 12.44
N LEU A 194 -0.18 29.85 12.16
CA LEU A 194 -1.33 30.71 11.84
C LEU A 194 -1.89 31.45 13.06
N LEU A 195 -1.82 30.86 14.24
CA LEU A 195 -2.38 31.40 15.47
C LEU A 195 -1.33 32.03 16.40
N GLY A 196 -0.06 32.01 16.00
CA GLY A 196 1.04 32.51 16.85
C GLY A 196 1.18 31.77 18.17
N LEU A 197 0.77 30.51 18.22
CA LEU A 197 0.89 29.65 19.40
C LEU A 197 2.31 29.10 19.48
N ASP A 198 2.87 29.09 20.68
CA ASP A 198 4.03 28.23 20.97
C ASP A 198 3.63 26.79 20.70
N SER A 199 4.52 25.91 20.36
CA SER A 199 4.25 24.58 19.83
C SER A 199 3.07 23.85 20.51
N ILE A 200 2.19 23.23 19.69
CA ILE A 200 1.15 22.33 20.20
C ILE A 200 1.87 21.03 20.61
N SER A 201 1.90 20.73 21.90
CA SER A 201 2.43 19.49 22.46
C SER A 201 1.29 18.62 22.99
N ALA A 202 1.49 17.30 23.01
CA ALA A 202 0.70 16.42 23.85
C ALA A 202 1.24 16.56 25.28
N ASP A 203 0.44 17.12 26.18
CA ASP A 203 0.71 17.12 27.61
C ASP A 203 0.52 15.72 28.21
#